data_3eba9cd7f1a35a27ae668c3582e83d99
#
_entry.id   3eba9cd7f1a35a27ae668c3582e83d99
#
_cell.length_a   1.000
_cell.length_b   1.000
_cell.length_c   1.000
_cell.angle_alpha   90.00
_cell.angle_beta   90.00
_cell.angle_gamma   90.00
#
_symmetry.space_group_name_H-M   'P 1'
#
loop_
_entity.id
_entity.type
_entity.pdbx_description
1 polymer ?
#
loop_
_entity_poly.entity_id
_entity_poly.type
_entity_poly.pdbx_seq_one_letter_code
_entity_poly.pdbx_strand_id
1 'polypeptide(L)'
;RLLLERYSTSSTGHYHPNYNKHKVHLCRYADDFIITADCKEVLEDVKQVVEEFMKERGLKLSEEKTATTNINDGFDFLGWNFRKFEGKLLIQPSTKSKKKITKKLSQTVRYYRESKQELLIVKLNQITKGWAEYHHCVCAKSTFALIDHRLWEMLWKWAKRRHPQKCNKWVKNRYWHPKCGRQWSFRTDTIVLYQMMDMPIVRVKSLYLNKNPFLNSDYFIKRKKEHEMKRKLAYQKSTAARSEYYVL
;
A
#
# COMPACT_ATOMS: atom_id res chain seq x y z
N ARG A 1 -10.54 25.07 6.39
CA ARG A 1 -11.47 26.16 6.14
C ARG A 1 -10.75 27.37 5.56
N LEU A 2 -9.73 27.93 6.23
CA LEU A 2 -8.95 29.10 5.75
C LEU A 2 -8.46 28.97 4.31
N LEU A 3 -7.85 27.84 3.94
CA LEU A 3 -7.38 27.60 2.57
C LEU A 3 -8.51 27.57 1.54
N LEU A 4 -9.67 27.00 1.90
CA LEU A 4 -10.83 26.97 1.03
C LEU A 4 -11.44 28.36 0.86
N GLU A 5 -11.53 29.14 1.92
CA GLU A 5 -12.00 30.53 1.88
C GLU A 5 -11.08 31.41 1.00
N ARG A 6 -9.75 31.25 1.13
CA ARG A 6 -8.78 32.06 0.36
C ARG A 6 -8.71 31.68 -1.13
N TYR A 7 -8.81 30.40 -1.46
CA TYR A 7 -8.57 29.90 -2.83
C TYR A 7 -9.82 29.41 -3.57
N SER A 8 -10.98 29.39 -2.93
CA SER A 8 -12.25 28.91 -3.51
C SER A 8 -13.39 29.92 -3.40
N THR A 9 -13.07 31.20 -3.23
CA THR A 9 -14.06 32.29 -3.26
C THR A 9 -14.24 32.82 -4.67
N SER A 10 -15.48 33.15 -5.03
CA SER A 10 -15.80 33.88 -6.28
C SER A 10 -15.28 35.31 -6.22
N SER A 11 -15.25 36.00 -7.36
CA SER A 11 -14.96 37.44 -7.43
C SER A 11 -15.96 38.30 -6.60
N THR A 12 -17.10 37.73 -6.24
CA THR A 12 -18.13 38.34 -5.38
C THR A 12 -17.99 37.94 -3.90
N GLY A 13 -16.88 37.25 -3.51
CA GLY A 13 -16.65 36.84 -2.14
C GLY A 13 -17.44 35.61 -1.66
N HIS A 14 -18.26 34.98 -2.52
CA HIS A 14 -18.99 33.77 -2.18
C HIS A 14 -18.13 32.51 -2.40
N TYR A 15 -18.07 31.66 -1.38
CA TYR A 15 -17.44 30.35 -1.48
C TYR A 15 -18.20 29.47 -2.48
N HIS A 16 -17.48 28.97 -3.49
CA HIS A 16 -18.01 27.96 -4.41
C HIS A 16 -16.95 26.89 -4.72
N PRO A 17 -17.25 25.61 -4.50
CA PRO A 17 -16.26 24.52 -4.68
C PRO A 17 -15.65 24.44 -6.09
N ASN A 18 -16.36 24.94 -7.12
CA ASN A 18 -15.93 24.92 -8.51
C ASN A 18 -14.94 26.04 -8.85
N TYR A 19 -14.73 27.04 -7.98
CA TYR A 19 -13.86 28.19 -8.23
C TYR A 19 -12.42 28.00 -7.72
N ASN A 20 -12.04 26.79 -7.32
CA ASN A 20 -10.65 26.49 -6.93
C ASN A 20 -9.73 26.48 -8.17
N LYS A 21 -9.46 27.67 -8.73
CA LYS A 21 -8.62 27.86 -9.92
C LYS A 21 -7.24 27.23 -9.77
N HIS A 22 -6.63 27.37 -8.60
CA HIS A 22 -5.29 26.88 -8.29
C HIS A 22 -5.26 25.45 -7.75
N LYS A 23 -6.41 24.74 -7.75
CA LYS A 23 -6.51 23.31 -7.32
C LYS A 23 -5.87 23.04 -5.96
N VAL A 24 -6.02 24.01 -5.04
CA VAL A 24 -5.50 23.89 -3.67
C VAL A 24 -6.35 22.88 -2.90
N HIS A 25 -5.77 21.75 -2.54
CA HIS A 25 -6.42 20.72 -1.74
C HIS A 25 -5.53 20.31 -0.57
N LEU A 26 -6.15 20.11 0.60
CA LEU A 26 -5.53 19.58 1.80
C LEU A 26 -5.98 18.13 2.03
N CYS A 27 -5.04 17.22 2.16
CA CYS A 27 -5.28 15.86 2.62
C CYS A 27 -4.49 15.64 3.92
N ARG A 28 -5.20 15.34 5.03
CA ARG A 28 -4.60 15.13 6.35
C ARG A 28 -4.89 13.75 6.89
N TYR A 29 -3.89 13.16 7.50
CA TYR A 29 -3.99 11.92 8.27
C TYR A 29 -3.20 12.07 9.56
N ALA A 30 -3.88 12.20 10.68
CA ALA A 30 -3.31 12.53 12.00
C ALA A 30 -2.41 13.79 11.91
N ASP A 31 -1.12 13.64 12.15
CA ASP A 31 -0.13 14.72 12.09
C ASP A 31 0.47 14.93 10.70
N ASP A 32 0.34 13.92 9.82
CA ASP A 32 0.83 14.01 8.46
C ASP A 32 -0.21 14.68 7.55
N PHE A 33 0.20 15.62 6.71
CA PHE A 33 -0.67 16.23 5.72
C PHE A 33 0.07 16.53 4.41
N ILE A 34 -0.71 16.63 3.34
CA ILE A 34 -0.27 17.06 2.02
C ILE A 34 -1.16 18.19 1.56
N ILE A 35 -0.55 19.20 0.95
CA ILE A 35 -1.25 20.24 0.22
C ILE A 35 -0.83 20.17 -1.23
N THR A 36 -1.77 20.23 -2.14
CA THR A 36 -1.53 20.27 -3.58
C THR A 36 -1.96 21.61 -4.14
N ALA A 37 -1.24 22.12 -5.14
CA ALA A 37 -1.64 23.27 -5.95
C ALA A 37 -1.15 23.08 -7.39
N ASP A 38 -1.56 23.94 -8.30
CA ASP A 38 -1.19 23.89 -9.72
C ASP A 38 0.19 24.54 -10.00
N CYS A 39 0.66 25.46 -9.15
CA CYS A 39 1.96 26.12 -9.31
C CYS A 39 2.69 26.27 -7.97
N LYS A 40 4.00 26.53 -8.06
CA LYS A 40 4.88 26.60 -6.90
C LYS A 40 4.65 27.85 -6.06
N GLU A 41 4.37 28.98 -6.70
CA GLU A 41 4.12 30.28 -6.06
C GLU A 41 2.91 30.18 -5.10
N VAL A 42 1.83 29.54 -5.55
CA VAL A 42 0.65 29.30 -4.71
C VAL A 42 0.97 28.37 -3.53
N LEU A 43 1.84 27.37 -3.72
CA LEU A 43 2.27 26.51 -2.61
C LEU A 43 3.09 27.26 -1.57
N GLU A 44 3.93 28.21 -1.98
CA GLU A 44 4.71 29.04 -1.08
C GLU A 44 3.81 29.99 -0.26
N ASP A 45 2.80 30.60 -0.91
CA ASP A 45 1.79 31.41 -0.22
C ASP A 45 0.95 30.54 0.76
N VAL A 46 0.52 29.36 0.33
CA VAL A 46 -0.19 28.39 1.20
C VAL A 46 0.67 27.98 2.39
N LYS A 47 1.98 27.80 2.20
CA LYS A 47 2.90 27.43 3.28
C LYS A 47 2.94 28.52 4.35
N GLN A 48 3.02 29.80 3.97
CA GLN A 48 2.99 30.93 4.92
C GLN A 48 1.68 30.94 5.73
N VAL A 49 0.52 30.76 5.08
CA VAL A 49 -0.79 30.69 5.75
C VAL A 49 -0.85 29.54 6.76
N VAL A 50 -0.27 28.39 6.41
CA VAL A 50 -0.22 27.23 7.31
C VAL A 50 0.74 27.47 8.47
N GLU A 51 1.87 28.10 8.24
CA GLU A 51 2.84 28.45 9.30
C GLU A 51 2.24 29.43 10.32
N GLU A 52 1.54 30.47 9.85
CA GLU A 52 0.81 31.41 10.72
C GLU A 52 -0.27 30.67 11.53
N PHE A 53 -1.09 29.86 10.88
CA PHE A 53 -2.13 29.06 11.55
C PHE A 53 -1.56 28.12 12.62
N MET A 54 -0.41 27.50 12.38
CA MET A 54 0.26 26.62 13.32
C MET A 54 0.86 27.42 14.48
N LYS A 55 1.49 28.57 14.19
CA LYS A 55 2.11 29.45 15.18
C LYS A 55 1.11 29.96 16.23
N GLU A 56 -0.10 30.37 15.80
CA GLU A 56 -1.17 30.77 16.71
C GLU A 56 -1.56 29.70 17.74
N ARG A 57 -1.27 28.42 17.42
CA ARG A 57 -1.59 27.25 18.24
C ARG A 57 -0.38 26.67 18.96
N GLY A 58 0.74 27.39 18.96
CA GLY A 58 1.98 26.93 19.57
C GLY A 58 2.65 25.75 18.84
N LEU A 59 2.24 25.47 17.60
CA LEU A 59 2.79 24.39 16.77
C LEU A 59 3.80 24.93 15.75
N LYS A 60 4.76 24.09 15.33
CA LYS A 60 5.73 24.41 14.28
C LYS A 60 5.75 23.33 13.23
N LEU A 61 5.94 23.72 11.96
CA LEU A 61 6.25 22.78 10.91
C LEU A 61 7.68 22.25 11.10
N SER A 62 7.87 20.95 10.87
CA SER A 62 9.20 20.36 10.85
C SER A 62 9.89 20.68 9.51
N GLU A 63 10.91 21.50 9.51
CA GLU A 63 11.67 21.87 8.31
C GLU A 63 12.27 20.64 7.62
N GLU A 64 12.77 19.67 8.39
CA GLU A 64 13.35 18.43 7.86
C GLU A 64 12.31 17.53 7.15
N LYS A 65 11.03 17.64 7.51
CA LYS A 65 9.94 16.79 6.98
C LYS A 65 9.06 17.51 5.98
N THR A 66 9.12 18.84 5.93
CA THR A 66 8.32 19.68 5.02
C THR A 66 9.10 19.93 3.75
N ALA A 67 8.64 19.39 2.63
CA ALA A 67 9.27 19.56 1.34
C ALA A 67 8.24 19.93 0.26
N THR A 68 8.59 20.90 -0.58
CA THR A 68 7.86 21.21 -1.80
C THR A 68 8.44 20.38 -2.94
N THR A 69 7.62 19.56 -3.59
CA THR A 69 8.06 18.61 -4.62
C THR A 69 7.14 18.65 -5.82
N ASN A 70 7.69 18.54 -7.02
CA ASN A 70 6.88 18.36 -8.22
C ASN A 70 6.34 16.94 -8.30
N ILE A 71 5.09 16.77 -8.73
CA ILE A 71 4.46 15.44 -8.86
C ILE A 71 5.16 14.53 -9.89
N ASN A 72 5.91 15.09 -10.84
CA ASN A 72 6.70 14.32 -11.80
C ASN A 72 7.95 13.69 -11.13
N ASP A 73 8.50 14.34 -10.10
CA ASP A 73 9.60 13.78 -9.28
C ASP A 73 9.06 12.76 -8.29
N GLY A 74 7.83 12.98 -7.81
CA GLY A 74 7.10 12.13 -6.90
C GLY A 74 7.45 12.37 -5.43
N PHE A 75 6.57 11.90 -4.54
CA PHE A 75 6.74 11.99 -3.09
C PHE A 75 6.16 10.76 -2.38
N ASP A 76 6.64 10.50 -1.18
CA ASP A 76 6.16 9.43 -0.34
C ASP A 76 5.18 9.94 0.72
N PHE A 77 4.00 9.33 0.81
CA PHE A 77 3.01 9.62 1.84
C PHE A 77 2.34 8.34 2.33
N LEU A 78 2.27 8.15 3.64
CA LEU A 78 1.65 6.97 4.28
C LEU A 78 2.13 5.63 3.71
N GLY A 79 3.41 5.52 3.36
CA GLY A 79 3.98 4.28 2.82
C GLY A 79 3.71 4.03 1.33
N TRP A 80 3.10 4.97 0.65
CA TRP A 80 2.91 4.99 -0.81
C TRP A 80 3.74 6.08 -1.45
N ASN A 81 4.21 5.82 -2.67
CA ASN A 81 4.84 6.78 -3.55
C ASN A 81 3.82 7.24 -4.59
N PHE A 82 3.65 8.55 -4.68
CA PHE A 82 2.78 9.24 -5.64
C PHE A 82 3.66 9.88 -6.70
N ARG A 83 3.53 9.45 -7.94
CA ARG A 83 4.32 10.01 -9.03
C ARG A 83 3.54 10.02 -10.33
N LYS A 84 3.72 11.07 -11.13
CA LYS A 84 3.14 11.19 -12.45
C LYS A 84 4.15 10.73 -13.51
N PHE A 85 3.73 9.79 -14.34
CA PHE A 85 4.49 9.28 -15.49
C PHE A 85 3.67 9.53 -16.75
N GLU A 86 4.24 10.21 -17.71
CA GLU A 86 3.60 10.47 -19.02
C GLU A 86 2.13 10.92 -18.87
N GLY A 87 1.89 11.87 -17.97
CA GLY A 87 0.54 12.39 -17.72
C GLY A 87 -0.34 11.53 -16.81
N LYS A 88 0.04 10.28 -16.46
CA LYS A 88 -0.75 9.37 -15.62
C LYS A 88 -0.20 9.31 -14.20
N LEU A 89 -1.06 9.54 -13.20
CA LEU A 89 -0.69 9.37 -11.80
C LEU A 89 -0.63 7.88 -11.45
N LEU A 90 0.55 7.43 -11.01
CA LEU A 90 0.76 6.11 -10.44
C LEU A 90 0.97 6.21 -8.93
N ILE A 91 0.26 5.37 -8.19
CA ILE A 91 0.43 5.20 -6.75
C ILE A 91 0.96 3.80 -6.52
N GLN A 92 2.11 3.69 -5.87
CA GLN A 92 2.81 2.43 -5.63
C GLN A 92 3.31 2.33 -4.18
N PRO A 93 3.61 1.13 -3.67
CA PRO A 93 4.31 1.02 -2.38
C PRO A 93 5.66 1.74 -2.42
N SER A 94 5.92 2.60 -1.42
CA SER A 94 7.14 3.39 -1.36
C SER A 94 8.40 2.53 -1.19
N THR A 95 9.56 3.05 -1.59
CA THR A 95 10.84 2.36 -1.39
C THR A 95 11.13 2.10 0.08
N LYS A 96 10.76 3.04 0.96
CA LYS A 96 10.87 2.87 2.43
C LYS A 96 9.99 1.72 2.91
N SER A 97 8.74 1.61 2.44
CA SER A 97 7.81 0.52 2.79
C SER A 97 8.34 -0.84 2.30
N LYS A 98 8.86 -0.91 1.07
CA LYS A 98 9.50 -2.13 0.51
C LYS A 98 10.71 -2.59 1.32
N LYS A 99 11.59 -1.67 1.73
CA LYS A 99 12.74 -1.97 2.59
C LYS A 99 12.30 -2.45 3.96
N LYS A 100 11.29 -1.79 4.57
CA LYS A 100 10.77 -2.14 5.91
C LYS A 100 10.18 -3.55 5.94
N ILE A 101 9.34 -3.93 4.97
CA ILE A 101 8.76 -5.28 4.92
C ILE A 101 9.84 -6.34 4.67
N THR A 102 10.77 -6.12 3.73
CA THR A 102 11.87 -7.06 3.46
C THR A 102 12.74 -7.29 4.69
N LYS A 103 13.07 -6.22 5.44
CA LYS A 103 13.81 -6.33 6.71
C LYS A 103 13.04 -7.14 7.74
N LYS A 104 11.72 -6.88 7.90
CA LYS A 104 10.86 -7.61 8.85
C LYS A 104 10.78 -9.10 8.51
N LEU A 105 10.62 -9.45 7.23
CA LEU A 105 10.60 -10.85 6.77
C LEU A 105 11.94 -11.54 7.05
N SER A 106 13.07 -10.89 6.73
CA SER A 106 14.41 -11.41 7.02
C SER A 106 14.64 -11.65 8.52
N GLN A 107 14.25 -10.71 9.36
CA GLN A 107 14.33 -10.85 10.82
C GLN A 107 13.48 -12.02 11.32
N THR A 108 12.25 -12.17 10.80
CA THR A 108 11.36 -13.28 11.16
C THR A 108 11.97 -14.63 10.76
N VAL A 109 12.49 -14.76 9.53
CA VAL A 109 13.13 -16.00 9.07
C VAL A 109 14.36 -16.35 9.92
N ARG A 110 15.15 -15.34 10.34
CA ARG A 110 16.31 -15.55 11.23
C ARG A 110 15.89 -15.96 12.64
N TYR A 111 14.87 -15.33 13.20
CA TYR A 111 14.38 -15.64 14.54
C TYR A 111 13.83 -17.07 14.63
N TYR A 112 13.07 -17.50 13.60
CA TYR A 112 12.48 -18.83 13.51
C TYR A 112 13.37 -19.84 12.76
N ARG A 113 14.70 -19.68 12.80
CA ARG A 113 15.65 -20.54 12.06
C ARG A 113 15.59 -22.01 12.48
N GLU A 114 15.31 -22.31 13.73
CA GLU A 114 15.27 -23.66 14.31
C GLU A 114 13.84 -24.20 14.48
N SER A 115 12.85 -23.38 14.23
CA SER A 115 11.44 -23.71 14.43
C SER A 115 10.91 -24.68 13.38
N LYS A 116 9.80 -25.36 13.68
CA LYS A 116 9.06 -26.17 12.70
C LYS A 116 8.58 -25.27 11.55
N GLN A 117 8.47 -25.87 10.35
CA GLN A 117 8.03 -25.16 9.13
C GLN A 117 6.66 -24.51 9.31
N GLU A 118 5.72 -25.19 9.96
CA GLU A 118 4.37 -24.70 10.21
C GLU A 118 4.37 -23.37 10.96
N LEU A 119 5.13 -23.28 12.04
CA LEU A 119 5.21 -22.08 12.86
C LEU A 119 5.78 -20.90 12.08
N LEU A 120 6.85 -21.15 11.30
CA LEU A 120 7.43 -20.14 10.42
C LEU A 120 6.41 -19.64 9.39
N ILE A 121 5.65 -20.54 8.75
CA ILE A 121 4.62 -20.18 7.78
C ILE A 121 3.52 -19.32 8.43
N VAL A 122 3.04 -19.70 9.63
CA VAL A 122 2.03 -18.92 10.36
C VAL A 122 2.50 -17.47 10.57
N LYS A 123 3.73 -17.29 11.06
CA LYS A 123 4.30 -15.96 11.34
C LYS A 123 4.52 -15.14 10.08
N LEU A 124 5.01 -15.75 9.01
CA LEU A 124 5.19 -15.09 7.72
C LEU A 124 3.85 -14.70 7.10
N ASN A 125 2.83 -15.57 7.19
CA ASN A 125 1.49 -15.30 6.67
C ASN A 125 0.83 -14.09 7.35
N GLN A 126 1.02 -13.90 8.65
CA GLN A 126 0.53 -12.71 9.36
C GLN A 126 1.12 -11.42 8.76
N ILE A 127 2.42 -11.43 8.49
CA ILE A 127 3.14 -10.27 7.95
C ILE A 127 2.77 -10.02 6.49
N THR A 128 2.84 -11.06 5.65
CA THR A 128 2.60 -10.93 4.19
C THR A 128 1.15 -10.58 3.89
N LYS A 129 0.17 -11.22 4.55
CA LYS A 129 -1.24 -10.88 4.38
C LYS A 129 -1.55 -9.45 4.81
N GLY A 130 -1.08 -9.03 5.99
CA GLY A 130 -1.33 -7.68 6.49
C GLY A 130 -0.73 -6.61 5.58
N TRP A 131 0.48 -6.82 5.06
CA TRP A 131 1.13 -5.89 4.16
C TRP A 131 0.46 -5.85 2.77
N ALA A 132 0.11 -7.02 2.23
CA ALA A 132 -0.61 -7.10 0.95
C ALA A 132 -2.01 -6.46 1.05
N GLU A 133 -2.70 -6.65 2.18
CA GLU A 133 -3.99 -6.03 2.47
C GLU A 133 -3.92 -4.50 2.49
N TYR A 134 -2.86 -3.93 3.06
CA TYR A 134 -2.65 -2.48 3.07
C TYR A 134 -2.41 -1.92 1.65
N HIS A 135 -1.69 -2.65 0.81
CA HIS A 135 -1.27 -2.18 -0.51
C HIS A 135 -2.14 -2.65 -1.68
N HIS A 136 -3.21 -3.45 -1.44
CA HIS A 136 -4.04 -4.02 -2.52
C HIS A 136 -4.84 -2.98 -3.32
N CYS A 137 -4.97 -1.75 -2.81
CA CYS A 137 -5.71 -0.67 -3.49
C CYS A 137 -4.87 0.15 -4.47
N VAL A 138 -3.57 -0.07 -4.53
CA VAL A 138 -2.63 0.67 -5.40
C VAL A 138 -1.93 -0.26 -6.41
N CYS A 139 -1.09 0.29 -7.28
CA CYS A 139 -0.34 -0.48 -8.28
C CYS A 139 0.79 -1.28 -7.60
N ALA A 140 0.46 -2.40 -6.95
CA ALA A 140 1.39 -3.17 -6.12
C ALA A 140 1.81 -4.54 -6.69
N LYS A 141 1.25 -5.04 -7.80
CA LYS A 141 1.50 -6.40 -8.30
C LYS A 141 2.97 -6.72 -8.54
N SER A 142 3.69 -5.88 -9.22
CA SER A 142 5.14 -6.05 -9.46
C SER A 142 5.93 -6.06 -8.14
N THR A 143 5.52 -5.21 -7.19
CA THR A 143 6.13 -5.17 -5.86
C THR A 143 5.82 -6.43 -5.05
N PHE A 144 4.61 -6.97 -5.13
CA PHE A 144 4.24 -8.24 -4.51
C PHE A 144 5.08 -9.39 -5.04
N ALA A 145 5.22 -9.50 -6.36
CA ALA A 145 6.07 -10.51 -6.99
C ALA A 145 7.53 -10.39 -6.56
N LEU A 146 8.08 -9.17 -6.49
CA LEU A 146 9.45 -8.92 -6.04
C LEU A 146 9.66 -9.36 -4.59
N ILE A 147 8.72 -9.06 -3.69
CA ILE A 147 8.86 -9.43 -2.27
C ILE A 147 8.65 -10.92 -2.07
N ASP A 148 7.71 -11.55 -2.78
CA ASP A 148 7.51 -13.00 -2.77
C ASP A 148 8.78 -13.74 -3.23
N HIS A 149 9.44 -13.24 -4.28
CA HIS A 149 10.70 -13.79 -4.76
C HIS A 149 11.83 -13.67 -3.71
N ARG A 150 12.00 -12.50 -3.11
CA ARG A 150 12.97 -12.29 -2.03
C ARG A 150 12.70 -13.18 -0.82
N LEU A 151 11.43 -13.37 -0.46
CA LEU A 151 11.04 -14.27 0.61
C LEU A 151 11.37 -15.72 0.26
N TRP A 152 11.14 -16.12 -0.99
CA TRP A 152 11.52 -17.45 -1.48
C TRP A 152 13.03 -17.67 -1.35
N GLU A 153 13.89 -16.72 -1.73
CA GLU A 153 15.35 -16.79 -1.56
C GLU A 153 15.75 -16.96 -0.08
N MET A 154 15.09 -16.20 0.83
CA MET A 154 15.34 -16.31 2.28
C MET A 154 14.97 -17.69 2.80
N LEU A 155 13.84 -18.25 2.37
CA LEU A 155 13.38 -19.58 2.76
C LEU A 155 14.25 -20.69 2.18
N TRP A 156 14.74 -20.52 0.94
CA TRP A 156 15.71 -21.45 0.36
C TRP A 156 16.98 -21.51 1.19
N LYS A 157 17.55 -20.38 1.56
CA LYS A 157 18.72 -20.30 2.45
C LYS A 157 18.43 -20.90 3.83
N TRP A 158 17.23 -20.67 4.38
CA TRP A 158 16.79 -21.26 5.64
C TRP A 158 16.75 -22.80 5.56
N ALA A 159 16.15 -23.36 4.51
CA ALA A 159 16.05 -24.80 4.30
C ALA A 159 17.43 -25.47 4.07
N LYS A 160 18.29 -24.85 3.26
CA LYS A 160 19.66 -25.36 3.01
C LYS A 160 20.53 -25.39 4.27
N ARG A 161 20.44 -24.40 5.14
CA ARG A 161 21.18 -24.38 6.41
C ARG A 161 20.77 -25.50 7.34
N ARG A 162 19.53 -25.95 7.29
CA ARG A 162 19.02 -27.06 8.12
C ARG A 162 19.52 -28.43 7.63
N HIS A 163 19.88 -28.52 6.36
CA HIS A 163 20.30 -29.77 5.72
C HIS A 163 21.52 -29.55 4.82
N PRO A 164 22.68 -29.19 5.39
CA PRO A 164 23.87 -28.81 4.63
C PRO A 164 24.39 -29.93 3.71
N GLN A 165 24.23 -31.18 4.14
CA GLN A 165 24.69 -32.34 3.38
C GLN A 165 23.69 -32.91 2.39
N LYS A 166 22.45 -32.33 2.32
CA LYS A 166 21.42 -32.81 1.38
C LYS A 166 21.46 -32.02 0.07
N CYS A 167 21.25 -32.75 -1.05
CA CYS A 167 21.19 -32.13 -2.37
C CYS A 167 19.94 -31.21 -2.52
N ASN A 168 19.99 -30.32 -3.52
CA ASN A 168 18.91 -29.36 -3.76
C ASN A 168 17.57 -30.04 -4.06
N LYS A 169 17.56 -31.16 -4.77
CA LYS A 169 16.36 -31.95 -5.08
C LYS A 169 15.68 -32.46 -3.80
N TRP A 170 16.47 -32.98 -2.85
CA TRP A 170 15.95 -33.43 -1.58
C TRP A 170 15.34 -32.26 -0.77
N VAL A 171 16.06 -31.13 -0.66
CA VAL A 171 15.58 -29.94 0.06
C VAL A 171 14.28 -29.41 -0.56
N LYS A 172 14.22 -29.34 -1.89
CA LYS A 172 13.00 -28.95 -2.62
C LYS A 172 11.84 -29.88 -2.26
N ASN A 173 12.02 -31.20 -2.37
CA ASN A 173 10.96 -32.16 -2.11
C ASN A 173 10.52 -32.19 -0.65
N ARG A 174 11.38 -31.80 0.29
CA ARG A 174 11.06 -31.74 1.73
C ARG A 174 10.18 -30.53 2.10
N TYR A 175 10.38 -29.38 1.46
CA TYR A 175 9.79 -28.11 1.90
C TYR A 175 8.85 -27.47 0.90
N TRP A 176 8.96 -27.81 -0.39
CA TRP A 176 8.13 -27.28 -1.46
C TRP A 176 7.35 -28.38 -2.14
N HIS A 177 6.04 -28.23 -2.16
CA HIS A 177 5.13 -29.20 -2.79
C HIS A 177 4.24 -28.49 -3.79
N PRO A 178 3.80 -29.16 -4.86
CA PRO A 178 2.87 -28.57 -5.82
C PRO A 178 1.57 -28.14 -5.15
N LYS A 179 1.07 -26.96 -5.52
CA LYS A 179 -0.26 -26.50 -5.13
C LYS A 179 -0.80 -25.52 -6.17
N CYS A 180 -2.01 -25.76 -6.63
CA CYS A 180 -2.72 -24.84 -7.55
C CYS A 180 -1.83 -24.37 -8.72
N GLY A 181 -1.24 -25.30 -9.52
CA GLY A 181 -0.37 -25.05 -10.68
C GLY A 181 1.05 -24.57 -10.38
N ARG A 182 1.35 -24.31 -9.13
CA ARG A 182 2.70 -23.92 -8.73
C ARG A 182 3.47 -25.13 -8.23
N GLN A 183 4.58 -25.45 -8.89
CA GLN A 183 5.46 -26.55 -8.50
C GLN A 183 6.23 -26.28 -7.21
N TRP A 184 6.42 -25.01 -6.84
CA TRP A 184 7.27 -24.55 -5.75
C TRP A 184 6.48 -23.75 -4.70
N SER A 185 5.46 -24.38 -4.08
CA SER A 185 4.76 -23.78 -2.95
C SER A 185 5.40 -24.21 -1.64
N PHE A 186 5.91 -23.26 -0.84
CA PHE A 186 6.44 -23.55 0.50
C PHE A 186 5.28 -23.87 1.43
N ARG A 187 5.10 -25.17 1.73
CA ARG A 187 3.94 -25.66 2.44
C ARG A 187 4.20 -26.95 3.19
N THR A 188 3.34 -27.22 4.16
CA THR A 188 3.14 -28.57 4.76
C THR A 188 1.76 -29.09 4.36
N ASP A 189 1.36 -30.24 4.87
CA ASP A 189 0.04 -30.81 4.61
C ASP A 189 -1.08 -29.92 5.16
N THR A 190 -0.82 -29.22 6.26
CA THR A 190 -1.81 -28.41 6.99
C THR A 190 -1.82 -26.94 6.60
N ILE A 191 -0.67 -26.36 6.22
CA ILE A 191 -0.56 -24.91 6.00
C ILE A 191 0.34 -24.59 4.80
N VAL A 192 0.00 -23.52 4.11
CA VAL A 192 0.75 -22.99 2.96
C VAL A 192 1.15 -21.55 3.18
N LEU A 193 2.34 -21.19 2.69
CA LEU A 193 2.80 -19.81 2.65
C LEU A 193 1.93 -19.01 1.68
N TYR A 194 1.36 -17.92 2.19
CA TYR A 194 0.59 -16.98 1.39
C TYR A 194 1.50 -16.21 0.44
N GLN A 195 1.11 -16.15 -0.82
CA GLN A 195 1.80 -15.37 -1.85
C GLN A 195 1.08 -14.05 -2.05
N MET A 196 1.78 -12.93 -1.85
CA MET A 196 1.19 -11.59 -1.99
C MET A 196 0.76 -11.30 -3.43
N MET A 197 1.45 -11.89 -4.40
CA MET A 197 1.07 -11.80 -5.82
C MET A 197 -0.36 -12.30 -6.09
N ASP A 198 -0.91 -13.16 -5.21
CA ASP A 198 -2.28 -13.66 -5.33
C ASP A 198 -3.34 -12.64 -4.91
N MET A 199 -2.96 -11.62 -4.12
CA MET A 199 -3.85 -10.56 -3.72
C MET A 199 -4.41 -9.80 -4.93
N PRO A 200 -5.73 -9.77 -5.17
CA PRO A 200 -6.31 -8.97 -6.24
C PRO A 200 -6.15 -7.47 -5.94
N ILE A 201 -5.85 -6.70 -6.97
CA ILE A 201 -5.83 -5.23 -6.85
C ILE A 201 -7.24 -4.71 -7.04
N VAL A 202 -7.78 -4.07 -6.01
CA VAL A 202 -9.13 -3.48 -6.03
C VAL A 202 -9.03 -2.00 -5.66
N ARG A 203 -9.05 -1.14 -6.66
CA ARG A 203 -8.96 0.31 -6.48
C ARG A 203 -10.17 0.84 -5.71
N VAL A 204 -9.89 1.73 -4.75
CA VAL A 204 -10.94 2.45 -4.01
C VAL A 204 -11.43 3.61 -4.87
N LYS A 205 -12.74 3.79 -4.98
CA LYS A 205 -13.34 4.96 -5.64
C LYS A 205 -13.02 6.24 -4.85
N SER A 206 -12.88 7.36 -5.51
CA SER A 206 -12.72 8.67 -4.86
C SER A 206 -13.89 8.98 -3.93
N LEU A 207 -13.64 9.68 -2.83
CA LEU A 207 -14.67 10.18 -1.93
C LEU A 207 -15.30 11.42 -2.53
N TYR A 208 -16.58 11.63 -2.29
CA TYR A 208 -17.19 12.94 -2.51
C TYR A 208 -16.71 13.88 -1.40
N LEU A 209 -16.10 15.00 -1.77
CA LEU A 209 -15.49 15.94 -0.81
C LEU A 209 -16.49 16.60 0.15
N ASN A 210 -17.79 16.65 -0.26
CA ASN A 210 -18.88 17.19 0.55
C ASN A 210 -19.48 16.18 1.53
N LYS A 211 -18.95 14.95 1.62
CA LYS A 211 -19.44 13.91 2.55
C LYS A 211 -18.55 13.82 3.78
N ASN A 212 -19.19 13.89 4.94
CA ASN A 212 -18.55 13.76 6.25
C ASN A 212 -18.90 12.40 6.88
N PRO A 213 -17.93 11.61 7.38
CA PRO A 213 -18.19 10.30 7.99
C PRO A 213 -19.19 10.35 9.18
N PHE A 214 -19.18 11.43 9.93
CA PHE A 214 -20.06 11.59 11.09
C PHE A 214 -21.48 12.02 10.73
N LEU A 215 -21.64 12.77 9.62
CA LEU A 215 -22.94 13.31 9.19
C LEU A 215 -23.60 12.47 8.10
N ASN A 216 -22.85 11.66 7.38
CA ASN A 216 -23.32 10.90 6.21
C ASN A 216 -22.98 9.41 6.36
N SER A 217 -23.27 8.81 7.51
CA SER A 217 -22.94 7.41 7.85
C SER A 217 -23.40 6.42 6.77
N ASP A 218 -24.62 6.58 6.24
CA ASP A 218 -25.20 5.69 5.22
C ASP A 218 -24.38 5.65 3.93
N TYR A 219 -23.86 6.80 3.49
CA TYR A 219 -22.97 6.87 2.34
C TYR A 219 -21.71 6.03 2.54
N PHE A 220 -21.09 6.10 3.73
CA PHE A 220 -19.87 5.36 4.03
C PHE A 220 -20.14 3.87 4.24
N ILE A 221 -21.25 3.49 4.85
CA ILE A 221 -21.69 2.10 5.01
C ILE A 221 -21.94 1.45 3.63
N LYS A 222 -22.72 2.12 2.76
CA LYS A 222 -22.96 1.64 1.40
C LYS A 222 -21.67 1.47 0.62
N ARG A 223 -20.79 2.44 0.68
CA ARG A 223 -19.48 2.43 0.02
C ARG A 223 -18.60 1.26 0.51
N LYS A 224 -18.57 0.99 1.82
CA LYS A 224 -17.85 -0.14 2.41
C LYS A 224 -18.38 -1.47 1.86
N LYS A 225 -19.70 -1.66 1.87
CA LYS A 225 -20.35 -2.85 1.31
C LYS A 225 -20.02 -3.07 -0.18
N GLU A 226 -20.09 -2.02 -1.00
CA GLU A 226 -19.72 -2.08 -2.41
C GLU A 226 -18.25 -2.47 -2.62
N HIS A 227 -17.36 -1.93 -1.81
CA HIS A 227 -15.94 -2.27 -1.89
C HIS A 227 -15.67 -3.73 -1.49
N GLU A 228 -16.29 -4.21 -0.42
CA GLU A 228 -16.21 -5.60 0.03
C GLU A 228 -16.76 -6.57 -1.03
N MET A 229 -17.89 -6.23 -1.66
CA MET A 229 -18.44 -7.03 -2.75
C MET A 229 -17.49 -7.11 -3.95
N LYS A 230 -16.91 -5.99 -4.37
CA LYS A 230 -15.89 -5.97 -5.44
C LYS A 230 -14.67 -6.81 -5.10
N ARG A 231 -14.23 -6.78 -3.85
CA ARG A 231 -13.11 -7.62 -3.38
C ARG A 231 -13.46 -9.10 -3.48
N LYS A 232 -14.63 -9.52 -2.98
CA LYS A 232 -15.10 -10.92 -3.07
C LYS A 232 -15.12 -11.38 -4.53
N LEU A 233 -15.68 -10.58 -5.42
CA LEU A 233 -15.75 -10.91 -6.85
C LEU A 233 -14.35 -11.00 -7.49
N ALA A 234 -13.44 -10.09 -7.15
CA ALA A 234 -12.06 -10.12 -7.64
C ALA A 234 -11.29 -11.36 -7.15
N TYR A 235 -11.52 -11.79 -5.91
CA TYR A 235 -10.96 -13.04 -5.39
C TYR A 235 -11.53 -14.27 -6.12
N GLN A 236 -12.84 -14.33 -6.34
CA GLN A 236 -13.48 -15.43 -7.08
C GLN A 236 -12.93 -15.55 -8.50
N LYS A 237 -12.82 -14.42 -9.24
CA LYS A 237 -12.21 -14.40 -10.57
C LYS A 237 -10.75 -14.86 -10.56
N SER A 238 -9.97 -14.43 -9.56
CA SER A 238 -8.56 -14.82 -9.42
C SER A 238 -8.40 -16.31 -9.11
N THR A 239 -9.33 -16.93 -8.37
CA THR A 239 -9.32 -18.37 -8.07
C THR A 239 -9.85 -19.19 -9.24
N ALA A 240 -10.91 -18.76 -9.93
CA ALA A 240 -11.45 -19.42 -11.11
C ALA A 240 -10.40 -19.47 -12.24
N ALA A 241 -9.76 -18.36 -12.57
CA ALA A 241 -8.70 -18.32 -13.58
C ALA A 241 -7.53 -19.27 -13.29
N ARG A 242 -7.36 -19.71 -12.04
CA ARG A 242 -6.34 -20.70 -11.67
C ARG A 242 -6.84 -22.14 -11.78
N SER A 243 -8.14 -22.38 -11.61
CA SER A 243 -8.72 -23.71 -11.79
C SER A 243 -8.82 -24.09 -13.26
N GLU A 244 -9.00 -23.12 -14.18
CA GLU A 244 -9.06 -23.36 -15.63
C GLU A 244 -7.72 -23.85 -16.25
N TYR A 245 -6.58 -23.64 -15.58
CA TYR A 245 -5.29 -24.18 -16.02
C TYR A 245 -5.07 -25.67 -15.67
N TYR A 246 -6.08 -26.39 -15.17
CA TYR A 246 -6.00 -27.79 -14.73
C TYR A 246 -6.87 -28.76 -15.54
N VAL A 247 -7.39 -28.36 -16.68
CA VAL A 247 -8.06 -29.25 -17.60
C VAL A 247 -7.14 -29.47 -18.79
N LEU A 248 -6.16 -30.36 -18.60
CA LEU A 248 -5.55 -31.23 -19.64
C LEU A 248 -4.62 -32.22 -18.93
#